data_9e72bf7e97ef43ce1edf3732aca1a32f
#
_entry.id   9e72bf7e97ef43ce1edf3732aca1a32f
#
_cell.length_a   1.000
_cell.length_b   1.000
_cell.length_c   1.000
_cell.angle_alpha   90.00
_cell.angle_beta   90.00
_cell.angle_gamma   90.00
#
_symmetry.space_group_name_H-M   'P 1'
#
loop_
_entity.id
_entity.type
_entity.pdbx_description
1 polymer ?
#
loop_
_entity_poly.entity_id
_entity_poly.type
_entity_poly.pdbx_seq_one_letter_code
_entity_poly.pdbx_strand_id
1 'polypeptide(L)'
;MRSRAGRSLLTALVIGAGLFAPAMPLAHASSGYTVQFDAKPPKGEPWSFLRVFPAMISVHQGDVIQAAWAGTDAPHTATLVPASDANAWRATNQGPPGPQDPAAFPFALQAPDTTIGGDDGDIVINPAVANPTSFACGTSSAPCSFDGTSVVSSGFQPSNPASQPSFSVQVNAPVGTYSFVCLIHQGMQETVNVQPSATTIPTPSDVATKIQAQVKNATNVDAEVADAQAQHVGRANIGHGNHRYTINAGGYSNNVSADEFVNAGLQIHVGDQVKVLGNYEIHTLTSPKASFSTVPLIETVCEVTGPDTPAASPADCSSPDKFQLMFNPTALMPTSSNRLVNPTKFVSSGLLGFGQSFTFDAAKAGAYRLVCLVHGPMMHLSINVKK
;
A
#
# COMPACT_ATOMS: atom_id res chain seq x y z
N MET A 1 -37.64 38.51 -96.19
CA MET A 1 -38.74 38.16 -95.33
C MET A 1 -38.13 37.61 -94.02
N ARG A 2 -38.63 37.94 -92.89
CA ARG A 2 -38.03 38.06 -91.57
C ARG A 2 -37.43 36.72 -90.99
N SER A 3 -36.13 36.79 -90.65
CA SER A 3 -35.44 35.82 -89.83
C SER A 3 -35.77 36.03 -88.33
N ARG A 4 -36.05 34.95 -87.64
CA ARG A 4 -36.12 34.96 -86.14
C ARG A 4 -34.90 34.22 -85.59
N ALA A 5 -34.07 34.97 -84.89
CA ALA A 5 -32.96 34.44 -84.13
C ALA A 5 -33.45 33.75 -82.86
N GLY A 6 -33.07 32.48 -82.64
CA GLY A 6 -33.25 31.75 -81.35
C GLY A 6 -32.11 32.06 -80.43
N ARG A 7 -32.41 32.57 -79.25
CA ARG A 7 -31.44 32.69 -78.11
C ARG A 7 -31.42 31.44 -77.31
N SER A 8 -30.31 30.75 -77.33
CA SER A 8 -30.02 29.62 -76.38
C SER A 8 -29.58 30.23 -75.05
N LEU A 9 -30.32 29.93 -74.00
CA LEU A 9 -29.89 30.17 -72.62
C LEU A 9 -28.98 29.00 -72.18
N LEU A 10 -27.70 29.28 -71.92
CA LEU A 10 -26.82 28.37 -71.18
C LEU A 10 -27.05 28.56 -69.69
N THR A 11 -27.60 27.57 -69.01
CA THR A 11 -27.71 27.53 -67.54
C THR A 11 -26.41 26.98 -67.03
N ALA A 12 -25.57 27.80 -66.38
CA ALA A 12 -24.37 27.34 -65.71
C ALA A 12 -24.74 26.74 -64.34
N LEU A 13 -24.54 25.46 -64.22
CA LEU A 13 -24.68 24.72 -62.95
C LEU A 13 -23.41 24.96 -62.09
N VAL A 14 -23.48 25.80 -61.05
CA VAL A 14 -22.41 26.01 -60.08
C VAL A 14 -22.50 24.85 -59.05
N ILE A 15 -21.64 23.85 -59.17
CA ILE A 15 -21.46 22.81 -58.15
C ILE A 15 -20.58 23.44 -57.07
N GLY A 16 -21.19 23.85 -55.97
CA GLY A 16 -20.48 24.28 -54.76
C GLY A 16 -19.85 23.05 -54.08
N ALA A 17 -18.56 22.86 -54.27
CA ALA A 17 -17.81 21.92 -53.47
C ALA A 17 -17.69 22.49 -52.03
N GLY A 18 -18.59 22.03 -51.13
CA GLY A 18 -18.47 22.29 -49.71
C GLY A 18 -17.24 21.59 -49.19
N LEU A 19 -16.21 22.35 -48.88
CA LEU A 19 -15.04 21.88 -48.10
C LEU A 19 -15.52 21.51 -46.69
N PHE A 20 -15.82 20.24 -46.45
CA PHE A 20 -15.89 19.71 -45.11
C PHE A 20 -14.45 19.71 -44.53
N ALA A 21 -14.07 20.81 -43.87
CA ALA A 21 -12.91 20.76 -42.99
C ALA A 21 -13.21 19.74 -41.85
N PRO A 22 -12.39 18.73 -41.64
CA PRO A 22 -12.56 17.87 -40.47
C PRO A 22 -12.49 18.76 -39.24
N ALA A 23 -13.50 18.71 -38.38
CA ALA A 23 -13.49 19.39 -37.11
C ALA A 23 -12.26 18.86 -36.33
N MET A 24 -11.25 19.68 -36.16
CA MET A 24 -10.14 19.35 -35.28
C MET A 24 -10.73 19.10 -33.88
N PRO A 25 -10.41 17.99 -33.25
CA PRO A 25 -10.82 17.78 -31.89
C PRO A 25 -10.28 18.95 -31.05
N LEU A 26 -11.17 19.65 -30.37
CA LEU A 26 -10.79 20.67 -29.40
C LEU A 26 -9.79 20.02 -28.44
N ALA A 27 -8.57 20.53 -28.37
CA ALA A 27 -7.59 20.08 -27.44
C ALA A 27 -8.17 20.27 -26.03
N HIS A 28 -8.41 19.19 -25.33
CA HIS A 28 -8.85 19.22 -23.95
C HIS A 28 -7.72 19.83 -23.10
N ALA A 29 -8.05 20.88 -22.33
CA ALA A 29 -7.10 21.43 -21.39
C ALA A 29 -6.87 20.39 -20.28
N SER A 30 -5.63 19.95 -20.11
CA SER A 30 -5.23 18.98 -19.07
C SER A 30 -5.68 19.45 -17.69
N SER A 31 -6.39 18.59 -16.97
CA SER A 31 -6.81 18.81 -15.58
C SER A 31 -5.90 18.05 -14.64
N GLY A 32 -5.65 18.61 -13.46
CA GLY A 32 -4.92 17.95 -12.39
C GLY A 32 -5.87 17.37 -11.35
N TYR A 33 -5.81 16.06 -11.13
CA TYR A 33 -6.59 15.36 -10.12
C TYR A 33 -5.68 14.88 -9.00
N THR A 34 -6.18 14.85 -7.78
CA THR A 34 -5.51 14.19 -6.66
C THR A 34 -6.27 12.95 -6.27
N VAL A 35 -5.56 11.85 -6.11
CA VAL A 35 -6.04 10.64 -5.43
C VAL A 35 -5.24 10.46 -4.16
N GLN A 36 -5.88 9.97 -3.10
CA GLN A 36 -5.26 9.85 -1.80
C GLN A 36 -5.05 8.38 -1.46
N PHE A 37 -3.78 8.02 -1.26
CA PHE A 37 -3.41 6.71 -0.72
C PHE A 37 -3.42 6.82 0.79
N ASP A 38 -4.19 5.94 1.43
CA ASP A 38 -4.42 5.97 2.86
C ASP A 38 -5.18 7.24 3.33
N ALA A 39 -5.40 7.38 4.61
CA ALA A 39 -6.01 8.56 5.22
C ALA A 39 -5.41 8.82 6.60
N LYS A 40 -5.34 10.10 6.97
CA LYS A 40 -4.89 10.44 8.31
C LYS A 40 -5.96 10.02 9.33
N PRO A 41 -5.62 9.15 10.30
CA PRO A 41 -6.55 8.78 11.35
C PRO A 41 -6.84 9.97 12.29
N PRO A 42 -7.92 9.91 13.08
CA PRO A 42 -8.12 10.82 14.19
C PRO A 42 -6.91 10.85 15.13
N LYS A 43 -6.73 11.96 15.83
CA LYS A 43 -5.55 12.14 16.69
C LYS A 43 -5.51 11.07 17.79
N GLY A 44 -4.46 10.26 17.76
CA GLY A 44 -4.17 9.25 18.77
C GLY A 44 -4.65 7.84 18.39
N GLU A 45 -5.39 7.71 17.29
CA GLU A 45 -5.84 6.41 16.81
C GLU A 45 -4.78 5.78 15.90
N PRO A 46 -4.37 4.54 16.15
CA PRO A 46 -3.37 3.82 15.36
C PRO A 46 -4.05 3.08 14.20
N TRP A 47 -4.76 3.79 13.34
CA TRP A 47 -5.50 3.21 12.21
C TRP A 47 -4.79 3.50 10.90
N SER A 48 -4.73 2.49 10.03
CA SER A 48 -4.27 2.59 8.64
C SER A 48 -5.42 2.29 7.69
N PHE A 49 -5.61 3.17 6.69
CA PHE A 49 -6.65 2.99 5.69
C PHE A 49 -6.03 2.41 4.43
N LEU A 50 -6.01 1.09 4.31
CA LEU A 50 -5.43 0.36 3.18
C LEU A 50 -6.31 0.50 1.93
N ARG A 51 -6.57 1.73 1.56
CA ARG A 51 -7.48 2.15 0.48
C ARG A 51 -6.88 3.28 -0.35
N VAL A 52 -7.34 3.38 -1.58
CA VAL A 52 -7.19 4.57 -2.40
C VAL A 52 -8.51 5.33 -2.43
N PHE A 53 -8.45 6.63 -2.21
CA PHE A 53 -9.60 7.52 -2.21
C PHE A 53 -9.49 8.55 -3.36
N PRO A 54 -10.56 8.71 -4.16
CA PRO A 54 -11.80 7.94 -4.12
C PRO A 54 -11.60 6.53 -4.70
N ALA A 55 -12.49 5.59 -4.40
CA ALA A 55 -12.42 4.24 -4.96
C ALA A 55 -12.54 4.18 -6.50
N MET A 56 -12.95 5.27 -7.12
CA MET A 56 -13.07 5.42 -8.58
C MET A 56 -12.91 6.88 -8.98
N ILE A 57 -12.10 7.12 -10.01
CA ILE A 57 -11.93 8.41 -10.68
C ILE A 57 -12.22 8.28 -12.19
N SER A 58 -12.72 9.35 -12.79
CA SER A 58 -12.82 9.49 -14.25
C SER A 58 -11.94 10.64 -14.71
N VAL A 59 -11.17 10.41 -15.77
CA VAL A 59 -10.23 11.37 -16.35
C VAL A 59 -10.31 11.34 -17.86
N HIS A 60 -9.77 12.34 -18.53
CA HIS A 60 -9.53 12.32 -19.97
C HIS A 60 -8.07 11.97 -20.28
N GLN A 61 -7.83 11.53 -21.49
CA GLN A 61 -6.46 11.40 -22.00
C GLN A 61 -5.75 12.77 -21.93
N GLY A 62 -4.54 12.78 -21.37
CA GLY A 62 -3.75 13.98 -21.15
C GLY A 62 -3.87 14.56 -19.74
N ASP A 63 -4.88 14.19 -18.96
CA ASP A 63 -5.01 14.61 -17.56
C ASP A 63 -3.86 14.05 -16.70
N VAL A 64 -3.58 14.74 -15.61
CA VAL A 64 -2.56 14.33 -14.64
C VAL A 64 -3.23 13.88 -13.35
N ILE A 65 -2.88 12.69 -12.87
CA ILE A 65 -3.28 12.20 -11.57
C ILE A 65 -2.07 12.28 -10.63
N GLN A 66 -2.28 12.94 -9.50
CA GLN A 66 -1.30 13.04 -8.43
C GLN A 66 -1.71 12.10 -7.29
N ALA A 67 -0.95 11.03 -7.07
CA ALA A 67 -1.09 10.19 -5.92
C ALA A 67 -0.45 10.90 -4.70
N ALA A 68 -1.26 11.14 -3.67
CA ALA A 68 -0.84 11.79 -2.42
C ALA A 68 -0.96 10.79 -1.26
N TRP A 69 0.02 10.81 -0.35
CA TRP A 69 0.00 9.99 0.86
C TRP A 69 -0.50 10.81 2.03
N ALA A 70 -1.49 10.31 2.75
CA ALA A 70 -2.13 11.07 3.84
C ALA A 70 -1.47 10.90 5.21
N GLY A 71 -0.44 10.08 5.31
CA GLY A 71 0.41 10.04 6.47
C GLY A 71 -0.03 9.12 7.58
N THR A 72 -0.11 7.87 7.30
CA THR A 72 0.00 6.80 8.29
C THR A 72 1.41 6.23 8.29
N ASP A 73 1.70 5.31 9.21
CA ASP A 73 3.00 4.64 9.28
C ASP A 73 3.10 3.45 8.29
N ALA A 74 2.06 3.17 7.52
CA ALA A 74 2.05 2.11 6.52
C ALA A 74 2.71 2.56 5.21
N PRO A 75 3.70 1.82 4.68
CA PRO A 75 4.28 2.10 3.39
C PRO A 75 3.34 1.70 2.25
N HIS A 76 3.36 2.42 1.15
CA HIS A 76 2.51 2.14 -0.02
C HIS A 76 3.25 2.28 -1.33
N THR A 77 2.73 1.66 -2.40
CA THR A 77 3.08 1.99 -3.78
C THR A 77 1.87 2.57 -4.49
N ALA A 78 2.06 3.62 -5.30
CA ALA A 78 1.06 4.09 -6.26
C ALA A 78 1.42 3.52 -7.63
N THR A 79 0.78 2.43 -8.02
CA THR A 79 1.10 1.71 -9.24
C THR A 79 -0.09 1.70 -10.18
N LEU A 80 0.03 2.42 -11.30
CA LEU A 80 -0.99 2.42 -12.35
C LEU A 80 -0.70 1.28 -13.32
N VAL A 81 -1.69 0.40 -13.52
CA VAL A 81 -1.53 -0.84 -14.28
C VAL A 81 -2.46 -0.90 -15.48
N PRO A 82 -2.04 -1.60 -16.58
CA PRO A 82 -2.88 -1.90 -17.73
C PRO A 82 -4.18 -2.62 -17.33
N ALA A 83 -5.19 -2.55 -18.19
CA ALA A 83 -6.49 -3.18 -17.94
C ALA A 83 -6.41 -4.69 -17.74
N SER A 84 -5.52 -5.38 -18.50
CA SER A 84 -5.25 -6.82 -18.33
C SER A 84 -4.73 -7.13 -16.93
N ASP A 85 -3.74 -6.36 -16.47
CA ASP A 85 -3.05 -6.57 -15.21
C ASP A 85 -3.96 -6.18 -14.04
N ALA A 86 -4.79 -5.14 -14.21
CA ALA A 86 -5.82 -4.77 -13.24
C ALA A 86 -6.83 -5.91 -13.01
N ASN A 87 -7.22 -6.62 -14.07
CA ASN A 87 -8.12 -7.77 -13.95
C ASN A 87 -7.44 -8.96 -13.26
N ALA A 88 -6.19 -9.24 -13.62
CA ALA A 88 -5.40 -10.28 -12.96
C ALA A 88 -5.19 -9.95 -11.47
N TRP A 89 -4.85 -8.69 -11.15
CA TRP A 89 -4.73 -8.22 -9.78
C TRP A 89 -6.01 -8.41 -8.99
N ARG A 90 -7.15 -8.00 -9.53
CA ARG A 90 -8.45 -8.18 -8.88
C ARG A 90 -8.78 -9.66 -8.66
N ALA A 91 -8.50 -10.53 -9.62
CA ALA A 91 -8.79 -11.96 -9.52
C ALA A 91 -7.95 -12.64 -8.43
N THR A 92 -6.70 -12.24 -8.26
CA THR A 92 -5.79 -12.80 -7.23
C THR A 92 -6.01 -12.20 -5.84
N ASN A 93 -6.58 -10.97 -5.76
CA ASN A 93 -6.70 -10.22 -4.52
C ASN A 93 -8.15 -10.05 -4.02
N GLN A 94 -9.06 -10.89 -4.43
CA GLN A 94 -10.48 -10.90 -3.99
C GLN A 94 -10.72 -11.72 -2.72
N GLY A 95 -9.78 -11.79 -1.84
CA GLY A 95 -9.97 -12.52 -0.57
C GLY A 95 -9.00 -12.01 0.48
N PRO A 96 -9.20 -12.45 1.72
CA PRO A 96 -8.19 -12.21 2.73
C PRO A 96 -6.86 -12.76 2.20
N PRO A 97 -5.75 -12.04 2.37
CA PRO A 97 -4.44 -12.58 2.08
C PRO A 97 -4.31 -13.90 2.84
N GLY A 98 -4.13 -14.98 2.11
CA GLY A 98 -3.79 -16.26 2.72
C GLY A 98 -2.48 -16.10 3.48
N PRO A 99 -2.24 -16.87 4.54
CA PRO A 99 -1.00 -16.79 5.28
C PRO A 99 0.14 -17.06 4.32
N GLN A 100 0.90 -16.02 3.98
CA GLN A 100 2.14 -16.09 3.21
C GLN A 100 2.06 -16.96 1.94
N ASP A 101 0.95 -16.86 1.22
CA ASP A 101 0.96 -17.31 -0.15
C ASP A 101 1.92 -16.38 -0.90
N PRO A 102 3.09 -16.88 -1.39
CA PRO A 102 3.98 -16.08 -2.24
C PRO A 102 3.27 -15.55 -3.48
N ALA A 103 2.17 -16.20 -3.89
CA ALA A 103 1.25 -15.72 -4.91
C ALA A 103 0.37 -14.57 -4.42
N ALA A 104 0.18 -14.39 -3.12
CA ALA A 104 -0.56 -13.26 -2.56
C ALA A 104 0.23 -11.95 -2.60
N PHE A 105 1.57 -12.07 -2.56
CA PHE A 105 2.51 -10.97 -2.79
C PHE A 105 3.43 -11.28 -3.97
N PRO A 106 2.90 -11.55 -5.16
CA PRO A 106 3.73 -12.04 -6.27
C PRO A 106 4.81 -11.05 -6.68
N PHE A 107 4.71 -9.81 -6.22
CA PHE A 107 5.62 -8.73 -6.55
C PHE A 107 6.53 -8.30 -5.40
N ALA A 108 6.17 -8.56 -4.14
CA ALA A 108 6.86 -7.97 -2.99
C ALA A 108 8.13 -8.71 -2.60
N LEU A 109 8.16 -10.04 -2.70
CA LEU A 109 9.28 -10.83 -2.22
C LEU A 109 10.02 -11.51 -3.38
N GLN A 110 11.34 -11.41 -3.38
CA GLN A 110 12.19 -12.30 -4.16
C GLN A 110 12.69 -13.44 -3.27
N ALA A 111 13.20 -14.51 -3.92
CA ALA A 111 13.95 -15.53 -3.20
C ALA A 111 15.15 -14.88 -2.47
N PRO A 112 15.59 -15.47 -1.36
CA PRO A 112 16.78 -15.00 -0.67
C PRO A 112 17.92 -14.79 -1.66
N ASP A 113 18.48 -13.60 -1.69
CA ASP A 113 19.62 -13.31 -2.53
C ASP A 113 20.89 -13.68 -1.78
N THR A 114 21.56 -14.72 -2.24
CA THR A 114 22.84 -15.16 -1.71
C THR A 114 24.01 -14.41 -2.32
N THR A 115 23.75 -13.47 -3.23
CA THR A 115 24.81 -12.74 -3.97
C THR A 115 24.98 -11.30 -3.54
N ILE A 116 23.98 -10.74 -2.82
CA ILE A 116 24.03 -9.36 -2.32
C ILE A 116 24.23 -9.39 -0.80
N GLY A 117 25.28 -8.71 -0.38
CA GLY A 117 25.53 -8.33 1.00
C GLY A 117 25.90 -9.40 1.96
N GLY A 118 25.91 -10.60 1.60
CA GLY A 118 26.39 -11.63 2.47
C GLY A 118 25.51 -12.86 2.58
N ASP A 119 26.15 -13.86 3.07
CA ASP A 119 25.63 -15.20 3.27
C ASP A 119 24.63 -15.30 4.45
N ASP A 120 24.01 -14.20 4.91
CA ASP A 120 23.17 -14.13 6.09
C ASP A 120 21.69 -14.42 5.84
N GLY A 121 21.32 -14.63 4.57
CA GLY A 121 19.96 -15.03 4.18
C GLY A 121 18.97 -13.87 4.13
N ASP A 122 19.43 -12.66 3.90
CA ASP A 122 18.60 -11.48 3.68
C ASP A 122 17.62 -11.69 2.54
N ILE A 123 16.41 -11.14 2.71
CA ILE A 123 15.35 -11.25 1.71
C ILE A 123 15.23 -9.93 0.99
N VAL A 124 15.69 -9.87 -0.24
CA VAL A 124 15.58 -8.67 -1.08
C VAL A 124 14.11 -8.46 -1.46
N ILE A 125 13.62 -7.23 -1.27
CA ILE A 125 12.32 -6.82 -1.79
C ILE A 125 12.45 -6.65 -3.29
N ASN A 126 11.52 -7.24 -4.05
CA ASN A 126 11.53 -7.16 -5.51
C ASN A 126 11.79 -5.71 -5.98
N PRO A 127 12.89 -5.42 -6.70
CA PRO A 127 13.21 -4.08 -7.14
C PRO A 127 12.11 -3.40 -7.97
N ALA A 128 11.30 -4.18 -8.70
CA ALA A 128 10.14 -3.65 -9.44
C ALA A 128 9.01 -3.15 -8.52
N VAL A 129 9.01 -3.56 -7.25
CA VAL A 129 8.10 -3.03 -6.22
C VAL A 129 8.78 -1.91 -5.43
N ALA A 130 10.06 -2.13 -5.06
CA ALA A 130 10.80 -1.22 -4.23
C ALA A 130 11.11 0.11 -4.93
N ASN A 131 11.47 0.05 -6.21
CA ASN A 131 11.92 1.22 -6.97
C ASN A 131 10.80 1.80 -7.86
N PRO A 132 10.82 3.11 -8.12
CA PRO A 132 9.94 3.69 -9.12
C PRO A 132 10.28 3.14 -10.50
N THR A 133 9.28 3.07 -11.38
CA THR A 133 9.48 2.65 -12.78
C THR A 133 10.54 3.50 -13.48
N SER A 134 10.69 4.76 -13.07
CA SER A 134 11.74 5.68 -13.53
C SER A 134 12.04 6.73 -12.46
N PHE A 135 13.32 6.96 -12.20
CA PHE A 135 13.78 8.05 -11.33
C PHE A 135 13.75 9.43 -12.02
N ALA A 136 13.49 9.47 -13.33
CA ALA A 136 13.46 10.71 -14.10
C ALA A 136 12.08 11.38 -14.17
N CYS A 137 11.04 10.73 -13.67
CA CYS A 137 9.66 11.25 -13.68
C CYS A 137 8.94 10.98 -12.36
N GLY A 138 7.67 11.37 -12.26
CA GLY A 138 6.84 11.18 -11.08
C GLY A 138 6.63 12.43 -10.23
N THR A 139 7.30 13.55 -10.58
CA THR A 139 7.05 14.85 -9.94
C THR A 139 5.90 15.60 -10.63
N SER A 140 5.35 16.61 -9.98
CA SER A 140 4.31 17.46 -10.58
C SER A 140 4.78 18.21 -11.82
N SER A 141 6.07 18.53 -11.90
CA SER A 141 6.70 19.20 -13.07
C SER A 141 7.15 18.22 -14.16
N ALA A 142 7.31 16.96 -13.83
CA ALA A 142 7.71 15.89 -14.73
C ALA A 142 6.93 14.61 -14.41
N PRO A 143 5.62 14.56 -14.69
CA PRO A 143 4.82 13.37 -14.43
C PRO A 143 5.29 12.20 -15.28
N CYS A 144 5.18 10.97 -14.76
CA CYS A 144 5.41 9.78 -15.57
C CYS A 144 4.27 9.61 -16.58
N SER A 145 4.58 9.17 -17.78
CA SER A 145 3.56 8.92 -18.80
C SER A 145 3.04 7.50 -18.70
N PHE A 146 1.72 7.34 -18.59
CA PHE A 146 1.03 6.05 -18.66
C PHE A 146 0.28 5.92 -19.96
N ASP A 147 0.70 5.00 -20.82
CA ASP A 147 0.12 4.75 -22.14
C ASP A 147 -0.94 3.65 -22.18
N GLY A 148 -1.21 3.00 -21.04
CA GLY A 148 -2.15 1.90 -20.92
C GLY A 148 -1.58 0.52 -21.25
N THR A 149 -0.31 0.41 -21.62
CA THR A 149 0.35 -0.86 -22.01
C THR A 149 1.42 -1.33 -21.03
N SER A 150 2.00 -0.41 -20.27
CA SER A 150 3.08 -0.67 -19.34
C SER A 150 2.70 -0.23 -17.92
N VAL A 151 3.27 -0.89 -16.93
CA VAL A 151 3.12 -0.50 -15.52
C VAL A 151 3.88 0.78 -15.23
N VAL A 152 3.27 1.71 -14.48
CA VAL A 152 3.93 2.92 -13.97
C VAL A 152 3.77 2.94 -12.46
N SER A 153 4.88 2.87 -11.71
CA SER A 153 4.92 2.76 -10.26
C SER A 153 5.77 3.85 -9.61
N SER A 154 5.33 4.29 -8.44
CA SER A 154 6.10 5.18 -7.57
C SER A 154 7.27 4.47 -6.87
N GLY A 155 7.29 3.13 -6.89
CA GLY A 155 8.07 2.35 -5.95
C GLY A 155 7.54 2.48 -4.53
N PHE A 156 8.33 1.96 -3.58
CA PHE A 156 8.02 1.94 -2.17
C PHE A 156 8.08 3.38 -1.61
N GLN A 157 6.97 3.87 -1.13
CA GLN A 157 6.92 5.19 -0.53
C GLN A 157 6.90 5.04 0.98
N PRO A 158 7.89 5.63 1.69
CA PRO A 158 7.89 5.60 3.13
C PRO A 158 6.69 6.35 3.71
N SER A 159 6.32 5.98 4.89
CA SER A 159 5.15 6.44 5.64
C SER A 159 5.20 7.90 6.13
N ASN A 160 6.28 8.65 5.90
CA ASN A 160 6.38 10.03 6.39
C ASN A 160 6.00 11.07 5.33
N PRO A 161 4.78 11.64 5.36
CA PRO A 161 4.30 12.60 4.37
C PRO A 161 5.09 13.91 4.33
N ALA A 162 5.82 14.25 5.42
CA ALA A 162 6.63 15.48 5.45
C ALA A 162 7.87 15.40 4.54
N SER A 163 8.31 14.21 4.17
CA SER A 163 9.46 13.96 3.30
C SER A 163 9.08 13.52 1.88
N GLN A 164 7.77 13.43 1.56
CA GLN A 164 7.32 12.80 0.32
C GLN A 164 6.71 13.76 -0.68
N PRO A 165 7.32 13.85 -1.85
CA PRO A 165 6.61 14.36 -3.00
C PRO A 165 5.51 13.35 -3.38
N SER A 166 4.34 13.88 -3.72
CA SER A 166 3.31 13.13 -4.41
C SER A 166 3.88 12.51 -5.70
N PHE A 167 3.39 11.34 -6.08
CA PHE A 167 3.74 10.72 -7.35
C PHE A 167 2.72 11.13 -8.42
N SER A 168 3.21 11.71 -9.52
CA SER A 168 2.38 12.26 -10.58
C SER A 168 2.47 11.43 -11.85
N VAL A 169 1.31 11.10 -12.43
CA VAL A 169 1.18 10.33 -13.66
C VAL A 169 0.32 11.10 -14.66
N GLN A 170 0.82 11.35 -15.85
CA GLN A 170 0.03 11.82 -16.99
C GLN A 170 -0.61 10.63 -17.68
N VAL A 171 -1.95 10.64 -17.77
CA VAL A 171 -2.73 9.55 -18.35
C VAL A 171 -2.83 9.74 -19.86
N ASN A 172 -1.95 9.09 -20.61
CA ASN A 172 -1.96 9.08 -22.08
C ASN A 172 -2.61 7.81 -22.66
N ALA A 173 -3.15 6.96 -21.79
CA ALA A 173 -3.82 5.72 -22.16
C ALA A 173 -5.08 5.97 -23.00
N PRO A 174 -5.45 5.04 -23.91
CA PRO A 174 -6.72 5.07 -24.62
C PRO A 174 -7.93 5.05 -23.68
N VAL A 175 -9.10 5.42 -24.21
CA VAL A 175 -10.39 5.24 -23.49
C VAL A 175 -10.51 3.80 -23.01
N GLY A 176 -10.77 3.64 -21.71
CA GLY A 176 -10.79 2.31 -21.08
C GLY A 176 -10.79 2.40 -19.56
N THR A 177 -10.72 1.23 -18.94
CA THR A 177 -10.66 1.09 -17.47
C THR A 177 -9.31 0.52 -17.05
N TYR A 178 -8.65 1.24 -16.16
CA TYR A 178 -7.35 0.93 -15.57
C TYR A 178 -7.47 0.91 -14.06
N SER A 179 -6.38 0.63 -13.34
CA SER A 179 -6.40 0.70 -11.88
C SER A 179 -5.10 1.25 -11.32
N PHE A 180 -5.22 2.09 -10.30
CA PHE A 180 -4.16 2.20 -9.31
C PHE A 180 -4.27 1.04 -8.34
N VAL A 181 -3.13 0.45 -7.99
CA VAL A 181 -3.00 -0.62 -7.00
C VAL A 181 -1.82 -0.32 -6.08
N CYS A 182 -1.91 -0.76 -4.83
CA CYS A 182 -0.74 -0.88 -3.98
C CYS A 182 -0.19 -2.31 -4.11
N LEU A 183 1.08 -2.46 -4.46
CA LEU A 183 1.71 -3.77 -4.64
C LEU A 183 2.01 -4.49 -3.33
N ILE A 184 1.82 -3.82 -2.19
CA ILE A 184 2.13 -4.35 -0.86
C ILE A 184 0.86 -4.76 -0.12
N HIS A 185 -0.25 -3.98 -0.27
CA HIS A 185 -1.48 -4.22 0.45
C HIS A 185 -2.57 -4.72 -0.48
N GLN A 186 -2.98 -5.96 -0.26
CA GLN A 186 -4.07 -6.58 -1.02
C GLN A 186 -5.37 -5.80 -0.85
N GLY A 187 -6.11 -5.67 -1.96
CA GLY A 187 -7.39 -4.96 -1.95
C GLY A 187 -7.27 -3.42 -1.98
N MET A 188 -6.08 -2.85 -1.77
CA MET A 188 -5.86 -1.42 -1.89
C MET A 188 -5.75 -1.03 -3.37
N GLN A 189 -6.89 -0.64 -3.93
CA GLN A 189 -7.02 -0.33 -5.35
C GLN A 189 -8.03 0.79 -5.61
N GLU A 190 -7.85 1.45 -6.75
CA GLU A 190 -8.77 2.43 -7.31
C GLU A 190 -9.04 2.13 -8.78
N THR A 191 -10.26 2.36 -9.25
CA THR A 191 -10.60 2.28 -10.67
C THR A 191 -10.37 3.62 -11.34
N VAL A 192 -9.57 3.63 -12.41
CA VAL A 192 -9.30 4.79 -13.26
C VAL A 192 -10.02 4.60 -14.60
N ASN A 193 -11.06 5.39 -14.85
CA ASN A 193 -11.80 5.37 -16.11
C ASN A 193 -11.33 6.52 -17.01
N VAL A 194 -10.64 6.19 -18.10
CA VAL A 194 -10.31 7.15 -19.15
C VAL A 194 -11.51 7.29 -20.06
N GLN A 195 -12.09 8.48 -20.10
CA GLN A 195 -13.32 8.81 -20.84
C GLN A 195 -13.02 9.54 -22.16
N PRO A 196 -13.90 9.44 -23.18
CA PRO A 196 -13.82 10.29 -24.34
C PRO A 196 -13.82 11.77 -23.95
N SER A 197 -13.06 12.61 -24.64
CA SER A 197 -12.92 14.04 -24.35
C SER A 197 -14.25 14.84 -24.36
N ALA A 198 -15.27 14.33 -25.08
CA ALA A 198 -16.60 14.93 -25.10
C ALA A 198 -17.49 14.53 -23.89
N THR A 199 -17.06 13.60 -23.06
CA THR A 199 -17.82 13.14 -21.88
C THR A 199 -17.62 14.12 -20.73
N THR A 200 -18.69 14.56 -20.08
CA THR A 200 -18.58 15.34 -18.85
C THR A 200 -18.13 14.41 -17.71
N ILE A 201 -17.05 14.77 -17.04
CA ILE A 201 -16.51 14.04 -15.88
C ILE A 201 -16.52 14.96 -14.65
N PRO A 202 -16.44 14.38 -13.42
CA PRO A 202 -16.32 15.16 -12.20
C PRO A 202 -15.10 16.09 -12.23
N THR A 203 -15.28 17.29 -11.71
CA THR A 203 -14.17 18.24 -11.57
C THR A 203 -13.20 17.81 -10.48
N PRO A 204 -11.95 18.30 -10.43
CA PRO A 204 -11.02 18.05 -9.31
C PRO A 204 -11.62 18.39 -7.94
N SER A 205 -12.47 19.41 -7.84
CA SER A 205 -13.18 19.77 -6.60
C SER A 205 -14.22 18.73 -6.19
N ASP A 206 -14.96 18.16 -7.17
CA ASP A 206 -15.92 17.09 -6.90
C ASP A 206 -15.20 15.83 -6.40
N VAL A 207 -14.06 15.53 -7.00
CA VAL A 207 -13.20 14.41 -6.59
C VAL A 207 -12.70 14.62 -5.15
N ALA A 208 -12.21 15.80 -4.80
CA ALA A 208 -11.77 16.14 -3.45
C ALA A 208 -12.91 16.00 -2.43
N THR A 209 -14.12 16.44 -2.76
CA THR A 209 -15.30 16.28 -1.90
C THR A 209 -15.66 14.81 -1.69
N LYS A 210 -15.57 14.00 -2.75
CA LYS A 210 -15.80 12.55 -2.68
C LYS A 210 -14.77 11.83 -1.80
N ILE A 211 -13.50 12.22 -1.89
CA ILE A 211 -12.44 11.71 -1.01
C ILE A 211 -12.82 11.94 0.45
N GLN A 212 -13.13 13.19 0.83
CA GLN A 212 -13.48 13.53 2.21
C GLN A 212 -14.68 12.72 2.72
N ALA A 213 -15.72 12.55 1.89
CA ALA A 213 -16.89 11.75 2.26
C ALA A 213 -16.55 10.28 2.48
N GLN A 214 -15.71 9.69 1.62
CA GLN A 214 -15.30 8.29 1.74
C GLN A 214 -14.37 8.05 2.93
N VAL A 215 -13.41 8.94 3.19
CA VAL A 215 -12.55 8.89 4.37
C VAL A 215 -13.38 8.97 5.65
N LYS A 216 -14.32 9.92 5.73
CA LYS A 216 -15.22 10.04 6.88
C LYS A 216 -16.04 8.78 7.12
N ASN A 217 -16.55 8.15 6.06
CA ASN A 217 -17.29 6.89 6.18
C ASN A 217 -16.40 5.75 6.68
N ALA A 218 -15.21 5.61 6.11
CA ALA A 218 -14.24 4.59 6.54
C ALA A 218 -13.85 4.76 8.02
N THR A 219 -13.63 6.00 8.46
CA THR A 219 -13.33 6.33 9.86
C THR A 219 -14.49 5.95 10.81
N ASN A 220 -15.71 6.32 10.45
CA ASN A 220 -16.84 6.16 11.37
C ASN A 220 -17.44 4.74 11.40
N VAL A 221 -17.12 3.91 10.43
CA VAL A 221 -17.71 2.55 10.31
C VAL A 221 -16.65 1.48 10.38
N ASP A 222 -15.71 1.52 9.45
CA ASP A 222 -14.77 0.41 9.27
C ASP A 222 -13.68 0.41 10.34
N ALA A 223 -13.17 1.58 10.72
CA ALA A 223 -12.14 1.71 11.75
C ALA A 223 -12.64 1.31 13.14
N GLU A 224 -13.85 1.70 13.50
CA GLU A 224 -14.48 1.30 14.77
C GLU A 224 -14.66 -0.22 14.91
N VAL A 225 -14.99 -0.90 13.79
CA VAL A 225 -15.08 -2.37 13.78
C VAL A 225 -13.70 -3.00 13.89
N ALA A 226 -12.68 -2.45 13.22
CA ALA A 226 -11.32 -2.93 13.31
C ALA A 226 -10.77 -2.77 14.75
N ASP A 227 -10.96 -1.60 15.37
CA ASP A 227 -10.59 -1.34 16.76
C ASP A 227 -11.23 -2.34 17.72
N ALA A 228 -12.53 -2.54 17.64
CA ALA A 228 -13.23 -3.51 18.48
C ALA A 228 -12.67 -4.94 18.35
N GLN A 229 -12.19 -5.33 17.17
CA GLN A 229 -11.51 -6.62 16.96
C GLN A 229 -10.13 -6.65 17.63
N ALA A 230 -9.35 -5.56 17.54
CA ALA A 230 -8.03 -5.46 18.15
C ALA A 230 -8.12 -5.56 19.68
N GLN A 231 -9.18 -5.00 20.30
CA GLN A 231 -9.38 -5.01 21.74
C GLN A 231 -9.91 -6.35 22.29
N HIS A 232 -10.24 -7.32 21.44
CA HIS A 232 -10.83 -8.59 21.89
C HIS A 232 -9.81 -9.50 22.61
N VAL A 233 -10.17 -9.99 23.79
CA VAL A 233 -9.40 -10.97 24.56
C VAL A 233 -10.22 -12.22 24.84
N GLY A 234 -9.81 -13.33 24.26
CA GLY A 234 -10.32 -14.66 24.63
C GLY A 234 -9.57 -15.22 25.83
N ARG A 235 -10.23 -16.05 26.66
CA ARG A 235 -9.60 -16.76 27.78
C ARG A 235 -10.08 -18.20 27.85
N ALA A 236 -9.15 -19.15 27.94
CA ALA A 236 -9.42 -20.57 28.07
C ALA A 236 -8.57 -21.20 29.17
N ASN A 237 -9.12 -22.15 29.93
CA ASN A 237 -8.36 -22.94 30.90
C ASN A 237 -7.50 -23.99 30.15
N ILE A 238 -6.23 -24.09 30.49
CA ILE A 238 -5.27 -25.05 29.90
C ILE A 238 -4.78 -26.09 30.89
N GLY A 239 -5.42 -26.20 32.08
CA GLY A 239 -5.08 -27.12 33.15
C GLY A 239 -4.10 -26.53 34.18
N HIS A 240 -3.99 -27.21 35.31
CA HIS A 240 -3.12 -26.81 36.43
C HIS A 240 -3.33 -25.39 36.97
N GLY A 241 -4.53 -24.85 36.80
CA GLY A 241 -4.88 -23.47 37.20
C GLY A 241 -4.40 -22.40 36.23
N ASN A 242 -3.77 -22.78 35.11
CA ASN A 242 -3.25 -21.86 34.11
C ASN A 242 -4.29 -21.58 33.01
N HIS A 243 -4.12 -20.44 32.33
CA HIS A 243 -5.01 -19.98 31.28
C HIS A 243 -4.23 -19.63 30.02
N ARG A 244 -4.90 -19.75 28.88
CA ARG A 244 -4.47 -19.19 27.62
C ARG A 244 -5.30 -17.95 27.29
N TYR A 245 -4.64 -16.83 27.16
CA TYR A 245 -5.22 -15.59 26.66
C TYR A 245 -5.01 -15.53 25.16
N THR A 246 -6.09 -15.31 24.41
CA THR A 246 -6.00 -15.17 22.94
C THR A 246 -6.30 -13.74 22.59
N ILE A 247 -5.40 -13.09 21.88
CA ILE A 247 -5.52 -11.71 21.40
C ILE A 247 -5.30 -11.68 19.89
N ASN A 248 -5.80 -10.64 19.24
CA ASN A 248 -5.51 -10.36 17.84
C ASN A 248 -4.27 -9.48 17.71
N ALA A 249 -3.48 -9.70 16.67
CA ALA A 249 -2.50 -8.77 16.21
C ALA A 249 -3.20 -7.76 15.29
N GLY A 250 -3.65 -6.66 15.87
CA GLY A 250 -4.48 -5.68 15.19
C GLY A 250 -5.93 -6.12 14.95
N GLY A 251 -6.71 -5.24 14.36
CA GLY A 251 -8.06 -5.50 13.85
C GLY A 251 -8.15 -5.14 12.38
N TYR A 252 -9.18 -5.65 11.67
CA TYR A 252 -9.32 -5.36 10.26
C TYR A 252 -10.79 -5.38 9.83
N SER A 253 -11.20 -4.35 9.13
CA SER A 253 -12.53 -4.26 8.52
C SER A 253 -12.45 -3.51 7.21
N ASN A 254 -12.88 -4.15 6.11
CA ASN A 254 -13.05 -3.52 4.82
C ASN A 254 -11.85 -2.64 4.40
N ASN A 255 -10.63 -3.20 4.41
CA ASN A 255 -9.37 -2.52 4.13
C ASN A 255 -9.08 -1.32 5.05
N VAL A 256 -9.50 -1.40 6.30
CA VAL A 256 -9.02 -0.54 7.38
C VAL A 256 -8.42 -1.44 8.45
N SER A 257 -7.20 -1.13 8.87
CA SER A 257 -6.48 -1.80 9.93
C SER A 257 -6.46 -0.95 11.19
N ALA A 258 -6.67 -1.56 12.35
CA ALA A 258 -6.34 -0.99 13.64
C ALA A 258 -4.99 -1.58 14.07
N ASP A 259 -3.93 -0.80 13.97
CA ASP A 259 -2.54 -1.25 14.18
C ASP A 259 -2.20 -1.17 15.67
N GLU A 260 -2.91 -1.95 16.46
CA GLU A 260 -2.79 -1.98 17.91
C GLU A 260 -3.00 -3.37 18.49
N PHE A 261 -2.54 -3.55 19.70
CA PHE A 261 -2.89 -4.67 20.56
C PHE A 261 -3.87 -4.20 21.63
N VAL A 262 -4.27 -5.11 22.52
CA VAL A 262 -5.16 -4.80 23.64
C VAL A 262 -4.58 -3.65 24.49
N ASN A 263 -5.21 -2.49 24.44
CA ASN A 263 -4.74 -1.24 25.07
C ASN A 263 -4.62 -1.34 26.60
N ALA A 264 -5.53 -2.09 27.24
CA ALA A 264 -5.48 -2.31 28.68
C ALA A 264 -4.29 -3.18 29.13
N GLY A 265 -3.61 -3.83 28.17
CA GLY A 265 -2.59 -4.84 28.46
C GLY A 265 -3.15 -6.10 29.11
N LEU A 266 -2.27 -7.01 29.50
CA LEU A 266 -2.65 -8.28 30.11
C LEU A 266 -2.07 -8.41 31.52
N GLN A 267 -2.91 -8.88 32.47
CA GLN A 267 -2.53 -9.29 33.81
C GLN A 267 -2.67 -10.82 33.88
N ILE A 268 -1.53 -11.54 33.93
CA ILE A 268 -1.49 -13.00 33.86
C ILE A 268 -0.56 -13.57 34.94
N HIS A 269 -0.47 -14.87 35.08
CA HIS A 269 0.39 -15.55 36.04
C HIS A 269 1.46 -16.39 35.35
N VAL A 270 2.48 -16.74 36.12
CA VAL A 270 3.49 -17.71 35.66
C VAL A 270 2.79 -19.04 35.33
N GLY A 271 3.06 -19.59 34.15
CA GLY A 271 2.42 -20.78 33.60
C GLY A 271 1.28 -20.48 32.63
N ASP A 272 0.78 -19.26 32.61
CA ASP A 272 -0.20 -18.82 31.59
C ASP A 272 0.45 -18.68 30.21
N GLN A 273 -0.39 -18.64 29.19
CA GLN A 273 0.01 -18.46 27.80
C GLN A 273 -0.68 -17.25 27.18
N VAL A 274 0.01 -16.57 26.26
CA VAL A 274 -0.58 -15.55 25.38
C VAL A 274 -0.48 -16.01 23.94
N LYS A 275 -1.61 -16.38 23.34
CA LYS A 275 -1.73 -16.73 21.93
C LYS A 275 -2.10 -15.47 21.14
N VAL A 276 -1.25 -15.09 20.19
CA VAL A 276 -1.48 -13.99 19.25
C VAL A 276 -1.95 -14.57 17.94
N LEU A 277 -3.05 -14.06 17.41
CA LEU A 277 -3.58 -14.42 16.11
C LEU A 277 -3.20 -13.35 15.10
N GLY A 278 -2.62 -13.75 13.98
CA GLY A 278 -2.40 -12.87 12.84
C GLY A 278 -3.72 -12.45 12.20
N ASN A 279 -3.72 -11.24 11.67
CA ASN A 279 -4.86 -10.63 10.98
C ASN A 279 -4.51 -10.38 9.50
N TYR A 280 -5.35 -9.66 8.78
CA TYR A 280 -5.15 -9.35 7.36
C TYR A 280 -3.94 -8.47 7.10
N GLU A 281 -3.66 -7.56 8.01
CA GLU A 281 -2.39 -6.81 8.00
C GLU A 281 -1.29 -7.66 8.65
N ILE A 282 -0.05 -7.44 8.22
CA ILE A 282 1.09 -8.20 8.71
C ILE A 282 1.65 -7.53 9.96
N HIS A 283 1.76 -8.28 11.04
CA HIS A 283 2.27 -7.79 12.32
C HIS A 283 3.34 -8.70 12.90
N THR A 284 4.13 -8.16 13.83
CA THR A 284 4.94 -8.95 14.75
C THR A 284 4.52 -8.66 16.19
N LEU A 285 4.83 -9.56 17.12
CA LEU A 285 4.81 -9.26 18.54
C LEU A 285 6.15 -9.63 19.16
N THR A 286 6.95 -8.63 19.47
CA THR A 286 8.37 -8.77 19.80
C THR A 286 8.70 -8.12 21.14
N SER A 287 9.39 -8.84 22.01
CA SER A 287 9.96 -8.37 23.28
C SER A 287 11.49 -8.21 23.13
N PRO A 288 12.11 -7.21 23.72
CA PRO A 288 11.52 -6.05 24.40
C PRO A 288 11.02 -4.98 23.41
N LYS A 289 10.23 -4.02 23.88
CA LYS A 289 9.78 -2.88 23.05
C LYS A 289 10.96 -2.13 22.38
N ALA A 290 12.12 -2.07 23.04
CA ALA A 290 13.33 -1.47 22.50
C ALA A 290 13.84 -2.13 21.20
N SER A 291 13.40 -3.36 20.89
CA SER A 291 13.79 -4.08 19.66
C SER A 291 13.41 -3.32 18.40
N PHE A 292 12.37 -2.50 18.43
CA PHE A 292 12.00 -1.66 17.29
C PHE A 292 13.15 -0.77 16.79
N SER A 293 13.99 -0.27 17.71
CA SER A 293 15.13 0.59 17.35
C SER A 293 16.43 -0.19 17.06
N THR A 294 16.46 -1.49 17.36
CA THR A 294 17.69 -2.30 17.25
C THR A 294 17.58 -3.42 16.22
N VAL A 295 16.37 -3.74 15.78
CA VAL A 295 16.08 -4.76 14.78
C VAL A 295 15.10 -4.13 13.77
N PRO A 296 15.60 -3.33 12.81
CA PRO A 296 14.75 -2.74 11.79
C PRO A 296 14.11 -3.86 10.95
N LEU A 297 12.87 -3.65 10.54
CA LEU A 297 12.17 -4.59 9.65
C LEU A 297 12.78 -4.57 8.25
N ILE A 298 13.06 -3.36 7.76
CA ILE A 298 13.62 -3.11 6.43
C ILE A 298 14.97 -2.43 6.60
N GLU A 299 15.94 -2.95 5.89
CA GLU A 299 17.26 -2.37 5.73
C GLU A 299 17.40 -1.83 4.31
N THR A 300 18.16 -0.74 4.18
CA THR A 300 18.39 -0.08 2.90
C THR A 300 19.89 -0.09 2.60
N VAL A 301 20.24 -0.61 1.44
CA VAL A 301 21.64 -0.83 1.05
C VAL A 301 21.87 -0.48 -0.40
N CYS A 302 23.15 -0.31 -0.75
CA CYS A 302 23.58 -0.33 -2.15
C CYS A 302 24.08 -1.72 -2.51
N GLU A 303 23.64 -2.25 -3.65
CA GLU A 303 24.21 -3.46 -4.22
C GLU A 303 25.70 -3.23 -4.54
N VAL A 304 26.56 -3.93 -3.85
CA VAL A 304 28.02 -3.90 -4.05
C VAL A 304 28.55 -5.33 -4.09
N THR A 305 29.67 -5.52 -4.77
CA THR A 305 30.44 -6.77 -4.68
C THR A 305 31.16 -6.80 -3.33
N GLY A 306 30.56 -7.43 -2.32
CA GLY A 306 31.12 -7.48 -0.97
C GLY A 306 30.07 -7.23 0.09
N PRO A 307 30.48 -6.99 1.35
CA PRO A 307 29.53 -6.68 2.43
C PRO A 307 28.66 -5.48 2.08
N ASP A 308 27.40 -5.53 2.47
CA ASP A 308 26.43 -4.48 2.25
C ASP A 308 26.93 -3.12 2.73
N THR A 309 26.69 -2.11 1.91
CA THR A 309 26.96 -0.73 2.29
C THR A 309 25.62 -0.07 2.58
N PRO A 310 25.32 0.27 3.86
CA PRO A 310 24.10 0.97 4.22
C PRO A 310 23.95 2.26 3.38
N ALA A 311 22.74 2.47 2.87
CA ALA A 311 22.41 3.64 2.06
C ALA A 311 21.08 4.23 2.56
N ALA A 312 20.99 5.55 2.67
CA ALA A 312 19.76 6.21 3.08
C ALA A 312 18.82 6.50 1.88
N SER A 313 19.37 6.52 0.69
CA SER A 313 18.63 6.86 -0.54
C SER A 313 19.32 6.30 -1.79
N PRO A 314 18.61 6.22 -2.92
CA PRO A 314 19.22 5.86 -4.21
C PRO A 314 20.41 6.74 -4.62
N ALA A 315 20.48 7.97 -4.13
CA ALA A 315 21.56 8.90 -4.44
C ALA A 315 22.90 8.54 -3.77
N ASP A 316 22.86 7.71 -2.73
CA ASP A 316 24.03 7.25 -2.01
C ASP A 316 24.75 6.10 -2.73
N CYS A 317 24.07 5.48 -3.70
CA CYS A 317 24.60 4.37 -4.49
C CYS A 317 25.34 4.86 -5.74
N SER A 318 26.19 4.00 -6.30
CA SER A 318 26.91 4.28 -7.55
C SER A 318 25.99 4.58 -8.74
N SER A 319 24.79 4.03 -8.72
CA SER A 319 23.65 4.39 -9.56
C SER A 319 22.36 4.07 -8.82
N PRO A 320 21.24 4.75 -9.12
CA PRO A 320 19.98 4.57 -8.40
C PRO A 320 19.41 3.15 -8.48
N ASP A 321 19.67 2.42 -9.55
CA ASP A 321 19.26 1.02 -9.75
C ASP A 321 19.99 0.02 -8.85
N LYS A 322 21.07 0.47 -8.20
CA LYS A 322 21.80 -0.31 -7.19
C LYS A 322 21.24 -0.17 -5.77
N PHE A 323 20.26 0.69 -5.58
CA PHE A 323 19.59 0.85 -4.29
C PHE A 323 18.60 -0.30 -4.07
N GLN A 324 18.72 -0.95 -2.93
CA GLN A 324 17.86 -2.08 -2.56
C GLN A 324 17.28 -1.93 -1.18
N LEU A 325 16.09 -2.49 -1.04
CA LEU A 325 15.42 -2.69 0.23
C LEU A 325 15.45 -4.16 0.57
N MET A 326 15.87 -4.48 1.78
CA MET A 326 15.94 -5.86 2.27
C MET A 326 15.14 -6.02 3.55
N PHE A 327 14.51 -7.17 3.71
CA PHE A 327 13.92 -7.55 4.99
C PHE A 327 14.96 -8.18 5.90
N ASN A 328 15.05 -7.68 7.12
CA ASN A 328 15.88 -8.26 8.16
C ASN A 328 15.32 -9.62 8.62
N PRO A 329 16.06 -10.73 8.42
CA PRO A 329 15.57 -12.07 8.80
C PRO A 329 15.23 -12.20 10.28
N THR A 330 15.96 -11.50 11.16
CA THR A 330 15.69 -11.49 12.60
C THR A 330 14.31 -10.88 12.94
N ALA A 331 13.84 -9.92 12.13
CA ALA A 331 12.52 -9.34 12.28
C ALA A 331 11.42 -10.24 11.72
N LEU A 332 11.72 -10.95 10.62
CA LEU A 332 10.74 -11.77 9.90
C LEU A 332 10.44 -13.09 10.58
N MET A 333 11.47 -13.73 11.17
CA MET A 333 11.37 -15.11 11.65
C MET A 333 10.98 -15.19 13.13
N PRO A 334 10.16 -16.17 13.51
CA PRO A 334 9.89 -16.41 14.92
C PRO A 334 11.16 -16.91 15.62
N THR A 335 11.35 -16.48 16.86
CA THR A 335 12.44 -17.01 17.69
C THR A 335 12.21 -18.49 18.02
N SER A 336 13.29 -19.26 18.12
CA SER A 336 13.24 -20.68 18.51
C SER A 336 12.67 -20.90 19.93
N SER A 337 12.69 -19.89 20.78
CA SER A 337 12.09 -19.92 22.12
C SER A 337 10.97 -18.88 22.22
N ASN A 338 9.80 -19.32 22.67
CA ASN A 338 8.62 -18.50 22.90
C ASN A 338 8.46 -18.07 24.38
N ARG A 339 9.46 -18.33 25.24
CA ARG A 339 9.35 -18.17 26.69
C ARG A 339 9.71 -16.76 27.14
N LEU A 340 8.78 -16.10 27.82
CA LEU A 340 9.00 -14.83 28.50
C LEU A 340 9.70 -15.09 29.84
N VAL A 341 11.04 -15.14 29.82
CA VAL A 341 11.89 -15.42 31.00
C VAL A 341 12.60 -14.19 31.52
N ASN A 342 12.73 -13.13 30.71
CA ASN A 342 13.38 -11.88 31.05
C ASN A 342 12.80 -10.76 30.18
N PRO A 343 12.34 -9.64 30.79
CA PRO A 343 11.79 -8.50 30.06
C PRO A 343 12.73 -7.85 29.03
N THR A 344 14.04 -8.10 29.12
CA THR A 344 15.04 -7.56 28.18
C THR A 344 15.50 -8.57 27.13
N LYS A 345 15.05 -9.83 27.22
CA LYS A 345 15.43 -10.86 26.26
C LYS A 345 14.60 -10.72 24.98
N PHE A 346 15.28 -10.80 23.83
CA PHE A 346 14.61 -10.84 22.53
C PHE A 346 13.81 -12.13 22.37
N VAL A 347 12.51 -11.98 22.14
CA VAL A 347 11.57 -13.06 21.79
C VAL A 347 10.57 -12.47 20.81
N SER A 348 10.44 -13.04 19.63
CA SER A 348 9.58 -12.55 18.57
C SER A 348 8.67 -13.64 18.00
N SER A 349 7.47 -13.24 17.63
CA SER A 349 6.57 -14.09 16.86
C SER A 349 7.02 -14.27 15.41
N GLY A 350 7.96 -13.45 14.92
CA GLY A 350 8.12 -13.22 13.51
C GLY A 350 6.88 -12.56 12.90
N LEU A 351 6.82 -12.49 11.57
CA LEU A 351 5.63 -11.98 10.87
C LEU A 351 4.44 -12.90 11.09
N LEU A 352 3.31 -12.30 11.43
CA LEU A 352 2.01 -12.95 11.58
C LEU A 352 1.03 -12.33 10.59
N GLY A 353 0.62 -13.11 9.61
CA GLY A 353 -0.48 -12.78 8.70
C GLY A 353 -1.73 -13.59 9.04
N PHE A 354 -2.78 -13.41 8.25
CA PHE A 354 -4.06 -14.09 8.44
C PHE A 354 -3.92 -15.60 8.54
N GLY A 355 -4.58 -16.18 9.53
CA GLY A 355 -4.56 -17.62 9.80
C GLY A 355 -3.32 -18.15 10.55
N GLN A 356 -2.30 -17.31 10.74
CA GLN A 356 -1.13 -17.64 11.53
C GLN A 356 -1.35 -17.32 13.01
N SER A 357 -0.55 -17.93 13.86
CA SER A 357 -0.55 -17.61 15.29
C SER A 357 0.78 -17.96 15.94
N PHE A 358 1.10 -17.24 17.01
CA PHE A 358 2.23 -17.53 17.86
C PHE A 358 1.80 -17.56 19.33
N THR A 359 2.41 -18.39 20.14
CA THR A 359 2.05 -18.50 21.57
C THR A 359 3.27 -18.21 22.42
N PHE A 360 3.18 -17.22 23.29
CA PHE A 360 4.17 -16.92 24.30
C PHE A 360 3.83 -17.65 25.60
N ASP A 361 4.84 -18.22 26.25
CA ASP A 361 4.71 -18.83 27.57
C ASP A 361 5.19 -17.86 28.65
N ALA A 362 4.36 -17.53 29.61
CA ALA A 362 4.70 -16.69 30.76
C ALA A 362 5.54 -17.50 31.77
N ALA A 363 6.83 -17.60 31.51
CA ALA A 363 7.73 -18.48 32.26
C ALA A 363 8.32 -17.84 33.53
N LYS A 364 8.27 -16.53 33.68
CA LYS A 364 8.79 -15.80 34.84
C LYS A 364 7.98 -14.53 35.11
N ALA A 365 7.77 -14.24 36.39
CA ALA A 365 7.12 -13.01 36.79
C ALA A 365 7.95 -11.76 36.38
N GLY A 366 7.24 -10.73 35.90
CA GLY A 366 7.85 -9.49 35.44
C GLY A 366 6.89 -8.65 34.59
N ALA A 367 7.30 -7.43 34.26
CA ALA A 367 6.60 -6.53 33.37
C ALA A 367 7.28 -6.61 32.00
N TYR A 368 6.60 -7.20 31.02
CA TYR A 368 7.06 -7.33 29.64
C TYR A 368 6.39 -6.27 28.79
N ARG A 369 7.17 -5.60 27.96
CA ARG A 369 6.68 -4.66 26.96
C ARG A 369 7.08 -5.13 25.58
N LEU A 370 6.09 -5.41 24.76
CA LEU A 370 6.26 -5.94 23.42
C LEU A 370 5.85 -4.87 22.39
N VAL A 371 6.33 -5.01 21.17
CA VAL A 371 6.10 -4.06 20.07
C VAL A 371 5.91 -4.82 18.77
N CYS A 372 5.17 -4.24 17.84
CA CYS A 372 5.16 -4.63 16.44
C CYS A 372 6.37 -4.00 15.73
N LEU A 373 7.21 -4.80 15.06
CA LEU A 373 8.35 -4.28 14.30
C LEU A 373 7.93 -3.65 12.96
N VAL A 374 6.71 -3.94 12.50
CA VAL A 374 6.14 -3.35 11.27
C VAL A 374 5.63 -1.94 11.57
N HIS A 375 4.75 -1.80 12.58
CA HIS A 375 4.02 -0.55 12.86
C HIS A 375 4.65 0.30 13.99
N GLY A 376 5.73 -0.19 14.57
CA GLY A 376 6.52 0.59 15.53
C GLY A 376 5.90 0.79 16.89
N PRO A 377 6.39 1.80 17.64
CA PRO A 377 6.07 1.99 19.06
C PRO A 377 4.60 2.30 19.36
N MET A 378 3.81 2.73 18.40
CA MET A 378 2.36 2.95 18.56
C MET A 378 1.66 1.61 18.80
N MET A 379 2.06 0.57 18.07
CA MET A 379 1.51 -0.78 18.22
C MET A 379 2.33 -1.59 19.25
N HIS A 380 1.91 -1.55 20.50
CA HIS A 380 2.61 -2.22 21.59
C HIS A 380 1.67 -2.91 22.57
N LEU A 381 2.18 -3.92 23.28
CA LEU A 381 1.47 -4.67 24.32
C LEU A 381 2.24 -4.65 25.64
N SER A 382 1.54 -4.42 26.73
CA SER A 382 2.07 -4.57 28.09
C SER A 382 1.54 -5.88 28.71
N ILE A 383 2.43 -6.76 29.17
CA ILE A 383 2.07 -7.98 29.87
C ILE A 383 2.72 -7.96 31.26
N ASN A 384 1.89 -7.95 32.31
CA ASN A 384 2.33 -8.08 33.70
C ASN A 384 2.12 -9.51 34.16
N VAL A 385 3.21 -10.27 34.28
CA VAL A 385 3.20 -11.66 34.79
C VAL A 385 3.41 -11.64 36.30
N LYS A 386 2.41 -12.12 37.04
CA LYS A 386 2.45 -12.31 38.49
C LYS A 386 2.96 -13.72 38.83
N LYS A 387 3.42 -13.90 40.08
CA LYS A 387 3.79 -15.22 40.60
C LYS A 387 2.57 -16.10 40.77
#